data_c6cda1855e3fbd98d5c8ce83f2b3c150
#
_entry.id   c6cda1855e3fbd98d5c8ce83f2b3c150
#
_cell.length_a   1.000
_cell.length_b   1.000
_cell.length_c   1.000
_cell.angle_alpha   90.00
_cell.angle_beta   90.00
_cell.angle_gamma   90.00
#
_symmetry.space_group_name_H-M   'P 1'
#
loop_
_entity.id
_entity.type
_entity.pdbx_description
1 polymer ?
#
loop_
_entity_poly.entity_id
_entity_poly.type
_entity_poly.pdbx_seq_one_letter_code
_entity_poly.pdbx_strand_id
1 'polypeptide(L)'
;MTLQSDHKNMKTSRTTGLNLPALRLEGSLFLPDILEKAALGQGRLQTEADYGLPKGLKLRDEAGRAFQIASAQWRAFAGLLERTDFNPQRASMQFVCELLRDALAYPAVAAVSGVPVGDRVYPITHLAHPAPAAQAAGARPVAIVVAPHNQGLDDPDPRFAVQGSGA
;
A
#
# COMPACT_ATOMS: atom_id res chain seq x y z
N MET A 1 -46.28 26.42 10.61
CA MET A 1 -46.14 25.04 11.12
C MET A 1 -45.21 24.34 10.17
N THR A 2 -43.89 24.41 10.45
CA THR A 2 -42.82 24.03 9.55
C THR A 2 -42.21 22.73 10.10
N LEU A 3 -42.41 21.65 9.38
CA LEU A 3 -41.85 20.33 9.70
C LEU A 3 -40.40 20.29 9.20
N GLN A 4 -39.49 20.33 10.14
CA GLN A 4 -38.05 20.17 9.95
C GLN A 4 -37.76 18.68 9.90
N SER A 5 -37.32 18.22 8.71
CA SER A 5 -36.97 16.81 8.46
C SER A 5 -35.52 16.60 8.86
N ASP A 6 -35.30 16.07 10.06
CA ASP A 6 -34.00 15.61 10.52
C ASP A 6 -33.59 14.33 9.78
N HIS A 7 -32.79 14.47 8.72
CA HIS A 7 -32.06 13.35 8.14
C HIS A 7 -30.86 13.01 9.03
N LYS A 8 -31.13 12.20 10.02
CA LYS A 8 -30.12 11.56 10.85
C LYS A 8 -29.32 10.57 10.00
N ASN A 9 -28.16 11.03 9.55
CA ASN A 9 -27.17 10.23 8.79
C ASN A 9 -26.62 9.13 9.70
N MET A 10 -27.28 7.98 9.70
CA MET A 10 -26.86 6.78 10.44
C MET A 10 -25.66 6.17 9.69
N LYS A 11 -24.44 6.59 10.06
CA LYS A 11 -23.22 5.84 9.73
C LYS A 11 -23.32 4.47 10.42
N THR A 12 -23.76 3.47 9.68
CA THR A 12 -23.68 2.08 10.10
C THR A 12 -22.22 1.66 10.11
N SER A 13 -21.57 1.80 11.27
CA SER A 13 -20.31 1.15 11.56
C SER A 13 -20.57 -0.36 11.60
N ARG A 14 -20.23 -1.07 10.54
CA ARG A 14 -20.24 -2.54 10.55
C ARG A 14 -19.07 -3.00 11.42
N THR A 15 -19.40 -3.42 12.63
CA THR A 15 -18.44 -4.04 13.55
C THR A 15 -18.08 -5.40 12.96
N THR A 16 -16.88 -5.53 12.42
CA THR A 16 -16.28 -6.83 12.12
C THR A 16 -16.00 -7.53 13.45
N GLY A 17 -16.30 -8.82 13.56
CA GLY A 17 -16.05 -9.59 14.79
C GLY A 17 -14.56 -9.71 15.16
N LEU A 18 -13.65 -9.30 14.28
CA LEU A 18 -12.21 -9.23 14.52
C LEU A 18 -11.84 -7.88 15.16
N ASN A 19 -11.25 -7.97 16.35
CA ASN A 19 -10.63 -6.81 16.97
C ASN A 19 -9.24 -6.59 16.33
N LEU A 20 -9.17 -5.68 15.36
CA LEU A 20 -7.92 -5.27 14.72
C LEU A 20 -7.57 -3.83 15.16
N PRO A 21 -6.99 -3.64 16.35
CA PRO A 21 -6.82 -2.32 16.96
C PRO A 21 -5.90 -1.39 16.15
N ALA A 22 -5.06 -1.96 15.30
CA ALA A 22 -4.16 -1.22 14.41
C ALA A 22 -4.78 -0.86 13.05
N LEU A 23 -6.01 -1.32 12.75
CA LEU A 23 -6.69 -1.09 11.49
C LEU A 23 -8.00 -0.35 11.70
N ARG A 24 -8.12 0.79 11.04
CA ARG A 24 -9.38 1.49 10.88
C ARG A 24 -9.90 1.24 9.46
N LEU A 25 -11.09 0.66 9.36
CA LEU A 25 -11.72 0.34 8.09
C LEU A 25 -12.79 1.35 7.78
N GLU A 26 -12.67 2.01 6.63
CA GLU A 26 -13.65 2.96 6.11
C GLU A 26 -14.00 2.59 4.67
N GLY A 27 -15.27 2.78 4.31
CA GLY A 27 -15.76 2.48 2.97
C GLY A 27 -16.16 1.03 2.76
N SER A 28 -16.31 0.63 1.49
CA SER A 28 -16.86 -0.67 1.08
C SER A 28 -15.99 -1.41 0.05
N LEU A 29 -14.75 -0.98 -0.13
CA LEU A 29 -13.83 -1.60 -1.10
C LEU A 29 -13.53 -3.07 -0.74
N PHE A 30 -13.36 -3.35 0.55
CA PHE A 30 -13.18 -4.71 1.04
C PHE A 30 -14.40 -5.14 1.83
N LEU A 31 -14.92 -6.34 1.53
CA LEU A 31 -15.96 -6.95 2.34
C LEU A 31 -15.38 -7.36 3.69
N PRO A 32 -16.10 -7.18 4.80
CA PRO A 32 -15.62 -7.51 6.14
C PRO A 32 -15.11 -8.94 6.29
N ASP A 33 -15.77 -9.90 5.65
CA ASP A 33 -15.40 -11.32 5.67
C ASP A 33 -14.07 -11.60 4.96
N ILE A 34 -13.68 -10.81 3.96
CA ILE A 34 -12.39 -10.96 3.26
C ILE A 34 -11.23 -10.64 4.21
N LEU A 35 -11.36 -9.55 4.96
CA LEU A 35 -10.33 -9.14 5.92
C LEU A 35 -10.24 -10.12 7.09
N GLU A 36 -11.37 -10.64 7.55
CA GLU A 36 -11.42 -11.67 8.58
C GLU A 36 -10.74 -12.97 8.11
N LYS A 37 -11.09 -13.46 6.93
CA LYS A 37 -10.44 -14.62 6.32
C LYS A 37 -8.94 -14.41 6.12
N ALA A 38 -8.54 -13.22 5.65
CA ALA A 38 -7.12 -12.90 5.48
C ALA A 38 -6.36 -12.91 6.82
N ALA A 39 -6.93 -12.33 7.87
CA ALA A 39 -6.33 -12.32 9.22
C ALA A 39 -6.20 -13.73 9.82
N LEU A 40 -7.13 -14.64 9.48
CA LEU A 40 -7.09 -16.05 9.90
C LEU A 40 -6.24 -16.95 8.98
N GLY A 41 -5.60 -16.40 7.94
CA GLY A 41 -4.85 -17.17 6.96
C GLY A 41 -5.72 -18.07 6.06
N GLN A 42 -7.01 -17.73 5.94
CA GLN A 42 -8.01 -18.45 5.14
C GLN A 42 -8.32 -17.76 3.81
N GLY A 43 -7.60 -16.70 3.49
CA GLY A 43 -7.72 -16.01 2.22
C GLY A 43 -7.16 -16.85 1.05
N ARG A 44 -7.59 -16.52 -0.17
CA ARG A 44 -6.97 -17.09 -1.38
C ARG A 44 -5.55 -16.58 -1.51
N LEU A 45 -4.66 -17.41 -2.06
CA LEU A 45 -3.24 -17.06 -2.29
C LEU A 45 -2.49 -16.70 -0.99
N GLN A 46 -2.76 -17.44 0.09
CA GLN A 46 -2.11 -17.25 1.39
C GLN A 46 -1.42 -18.54 1.89
N THR A 47 -0.96 -19.38 0.97
CA THR A 47 -0.16 -20.56 1.32
C THR A 47 1.33 -20.29 1.13
N GLU A 48 2.18 -21.10 1.76
CA GLU A 48 3.63 -21.02 1.59
C GLU A 48 4.04 -21.15 0.10
N ALA A 49 3.32 -21.96 -0.67
CA ALA A 49 3.56 -22.14 -2.11
C ALA A 49 3.21 -20.88 -2.92
N ASP A 50 2.15 -20.18 -2.56
CA ASP A 50 1.76 -18.93 -3.22
C ASP A 50 2.82 -17.83 -3.05
N TYR A 51 3.52 -17.84 -1.92
CA TYR A 51 4.62 -16.92 -1.63
C TYR A 51 5.98 -17.44 -2.09
N GLY A 52 6.04 -18.63 -2.71
CA GLY A 52 7.29 -19.22 -3.19
C GLY A 52 8.28 -19.54 -2.07
N LEU A 53 7.80 -19.79 -0.85
CA LEU A 53 8.66 -20.04 0.30
C LEU A 53 9.36 -21.40 0.19
N PRO A 54 10.66 -21.49 0.56
CA PRO A 54 11.38 -22.73 0.63
C PRO A 54 10.70 -23.74 1.55
N LYS A 55 10.88 -25.05 1.23
CA LYS A 55 10.34 -26.13 2.05
C LYS A 55 10.82 -26.01 3.50
N GLY A 56 9.86 -26.02 4.42
CA GLY A 56 10.11 -25.91 5.86
C GLY A 56 9.99 -24.51 6.44
N LEU A 57 9.97 -23.47 5.59
CA LEU A 57 9.64 -22.11 6.04
C LEU A 57 8.12 -21.94 6.12
N LYS A 58 7.66 -21.30 7.19
CA LYS A 58 6.25 -20.99 7.38
C LYS A 58 5.95 -19.55 7.00
N LEU A 59 4.78 -19.32 6.40
CA LEU A 59 4.34 -17.97 6.05
C LEU A 59 4.33 -17.03 7.26
N ARG A 60 3.98 -17.55 8.44
CA ARG A 60 4.00 -16.77 9.69
C ARG A 60 5.41 -16.27 10.06
N ASP A 61 6.43 -17.09 9.84
CA ASP A 61 7.82 -16.73 10.15
C ASP A 61 8.31 -15.67 9.17
N GLU A 62 7.97 -15.80 7.90
CA GLU A 62 8.29 -14.80 6.89
C GLU A 62 7.55 -13.47 7.14
N ALA A 63 6.28 -13.51 7.52
CA ALA A 63 5.55 -12.32 7.92
C ALA A 63 6.18 -11.65 9.17
N GLY A 64 6.65 -12.45 10.13
CA GLY A 64 7.40 -11.97 11.30
C GLY A 64 8.70 -11.28 10.90
N ARG A 65 9.48 -11.88 9.98
CA ARG A 65 10.70 -11.29 9.42
C ARG A 65 10.40 -9.96 8.73
N ALA A 66 9.43 -9.94 7.85
CA ALA A 66 9.02 -8.74 7.11
C ALA A 66 8.60 -7.61 8.07
N PHE A 67 7.83 -7.92 9.11
CA PHE A 67 7.41 -6.96 10.12
C PHE A 67 8.59 -6.38 10.92
N GLN A 68 9.57 -7.20 11.28
CA GLN A 68 10.78 -6.75 11.98
C GLN A 68 11.57 -5.75 11.13
N ILE A 69 11.80 -6.07 9.85
CA ILE A 69 12.49 -5.20 8.89
C ILE A 69 11.71 -3.89 8.73
N ALA A 70 10.41 -3.98 8.42
CA ALA A 70 9.56 -2.81 8.24
C ALA A 70 9.53 -1.91 9.49
N SER A 71 9.50 -2.51 10.69
CA SER A 71 9.53 -1.78 11.96
C SER A 71 10.86 -1.05 12.18
N ALA A 72 11.98 -1.65 11.79
CA ALA A 72 13.29 -1.00 11.88
C ALA A 72 13.41 0.18 10.90
N GLN A 73 12.97 -0.02 9.65
CA GLN A 73 12.92 1.03 8.62
C GLN A 73 12.00 2.18 9.03
N TRP A 74 10.83 1.86 9.59
CA TRP A 74 9.91 2.87 10.11
C TRP A 74 10.54 3.72 11.22
N ARG A 75 11.22 3.11 12.20
CA ARG A 75 11.88 3.86 13.27
C ARG A 75 12.96 4.80 12.72
N ALA A 76 13.74 4.34 11.74
CA ALA A 76 14.73 5.17 11.09
C ALA A 76 14.08 6.35 10.35
N PHE A 77 13.01 6.10 9.59
CA PHE A 77 12.25 7.13 8.90
C PHE A 77 11.58 8.10 9.89
N ALA A 78 10.94 7.61 10.94
CA ALA A 78 10.33 8.44 11.99
C ALA A 78 11.35 9.38 12.65
N GLY A 79 12.58 8.90 12.91
CA GLY A 79 13.66 9.75 13.40
C GLY A 79 14.08 10.86 12.43
N LEU A 80 13.91 10.66 11.11
CA LEU A 80 14.12 11.74 10.13
C LEU A 80 13.01 12.80 10.18
N LEU A 81 11.79 12.41 10.51
CA LEU A 81 10.65 13.35 10.57
C LEU A 81 10.80 14.41 11.69
N GLU A 82 11.63 14.13 12.69
CA GLU A 82 11.94 15.07 13.77
C GLU A 82 12.98 16.14 13.35
N ARG A 83 13.57 15.99 12.16
CA ARG A 83 14.59 16.91 11.64
C ARG A 83 13.97 17.92 10.68
N THR A 84 14.62 19.07 10.52
CA THR A 84 14.21 20.13 9.59
C THR A 84 15.10 20.21 8.34
N ASP A 85 16.21 19.48 8.33
CA ASP A 85 17.26 19.54 7.31
C ASP A 85 17.21 18.40 6.29
N PHE A 86 16.03 17.88 5.97
CA PHE A 86 15.84 16.81 4.99
C PHE A 86 14.80 17.17 3.92
N ASN A 87 14.87 16.47 2.78
CA ASN A 87 13.86 16.59 1.73
C ASN A 87 12.74 15.57 1.95
N PRO A 88 11.50 16.00 2.27
CA PRO A 88 10.38 15.10 2.57
C PRO A 88 10.06 14.12 1.43
N GLN A 89 10.07 14.58 0.18
CA GLN A 89 9.80 13.74 -0.98
C GLN A 89 10.85 12.63 -1.12
N ARG A 90 12.13 13.00 -1.05
CA ARG A 90 13.23 12.03 -1.18
C ARG A 90 13.23 11.02 -0.06
N ALA A 91 13.00 11.45 1.18
CA ALA A 91 12.93 10.56 2.34
C ALA A 91 11.75 9.58 2.23
N SER A 92 10.57 10.06 1.82
CA SER A 92 9.41 9.20 1.61
C SER A 92 9.65 8.19 0.49
N MET A 93 10.25 8.60 -0.63
CA MET A 93 10.60 7.70 -1.73
C MET A 93 11.60 6.63 -1.29
N GLN A 94 12.64 7.01 -0.56
CA GLN A 94 13.65 6.08 -0.05
C GLN A 94 12.99 5.06 0.88
N PHE A 95 12.22 5.52 1.87
CA PHE A 95 11.52 4.64 2.81
C PHE A 95 10.61 3.63 2.09
N VAL A 96 9.79 4.08 1.15
CA VAL A 96 8.87 3.19 0.42
C VAL A 96 9.63 2.18 -0.43
N CYS A 97 10.69 2.61 -1.14
CA CYS A 97 11.50 1.70 -1.95
C CYS A 97 12.20 0.62 -1.10
N GLU A 98 12.76 1.00 0.05
CA GLU A 98 13.37 0.07 0.99
C GLU A 98 12.34 -0.90 1.59
N LEU A 99 11.17 -0.41 1.99
CA LEU A 99 10.07 -1.23 2.49
C LEU A 99 9.64 -2.29 1.47
N LEU A 100 9.46 -1.88 0.22
CA LEU A 100 9.04 -2.79 -0.85
C LEU A 100 10.10 -3.85 -1.14
N ARG A 101 11.37 -3.46 -1.19
CA ARG A 101 12.46 -4.37 -1.52
C ARG A 101 12.80 -5.31 -0.38
N ASP A 102 12.99 -4.78 0.82
CA ASP A 102 13.63 -5.51 1.92
C ASP A 102 12.60 -6.21 2.81
N ALA A 103 11.44 -5.61 3.05
CA ALA A 103 10.37 -6.21 3.84
C ALA A 103 9.40 -7.02 2.97
N LEU A 104 8.96 -6.47 1.83
CA LEU A 104 7.95 -7.09 0.97
C LEU A 104 8.55 -7.90 -0.20
N ALA A 105 9.89 -8.02 -0.25
CA ALA A 105 10.64 -8.88 -1.16
C ALA A 105 10.38 -8.64 -2.67
N TYR A 106 10.08 -7.40 -3.07
CA TYR A 106 10.09 -7.04 -4.47
C TYR A 106 11.53 -6.93 -4.98
N PRO A 107 11.97 -7.79 -5.92
CA PRO A 107 13.38 -7.83 -6.34
C PRO A 107 13.85 -6.58 -7.07
N ALA A 108 12.92 -5.84 -7.67
CA ALA A 108 13.23 -4.58 -8.36
C ALA A 108 12.11 -3.57 -8.14
N VAL A 109 12.50 -2.35 -7.75
CA VAL A 109 11.64 -1.18 -7.66
C VAL A 109 12.27 -0.09 -8.52
N ALA A 110 11.66 0.18 -9.68
CA ALA A 110 12.17 1.11 -10.67
C ALA A 110 11.43 2.46 -10.58
N ALA A 111 12.18 3.55 -10.54
CA ALA A 111 11.60 4.88 -10.67
C ALA A 111 11.11 5.12 -12.10
N VAL A 112 9.93 5.74 -12.24
CA VAL A 112 9.35 6.10 -13.54
C VAL A 112 8.78 7.52 -13.48
N SER A 113 8.67 8.15 -14.65
CA SER A 113 8.12 9.52 -14.78
C SER A 113 6.70 9.48 -15.35
N GLY A 114 5.80 8.81 -14.64
CA GLY A 114 4.44 8.53 -15.09
C GLY A 114 4.35 7.29 -15.97
N VAL A 115 3.13 6.77 -16.08
CA VAL A 115 2.82 5.61 -16.94
C VAL A 115 1.66 5.96 -17.86
N PRO A 116 1.84 5.87 -19.18
CA PRO A 116 0.76 6.10 -20.12
C PRO A 116 -0.21 4.91 -20.13
N VAL A 117 -1.50 5.21 -20.09
CA VAL A 117 -2.59 4.23 -20.25
C VAL A 117 -3.65 4.86 -21.16
N GLY A 118 -3.73 4.39 -22.38
CA GLY A 118 -4.55 5.01 -23.43
C GLY A 118 -4.06 6.44 -23.74
N ASP A 119 -4.97 7.40 -23.67
CA ASP A 119 -4.75 8.83 -23.92
C ASP A 119 -4.38 9.62 -22.65
N ARG A 120 -4.02 8.93 -21.57
CA ARG A 120 -3.72 9.55 -20.26
C ARG A 120 -2.37 9.10 -19.74
N VAL A 121 -1.70 10.00 -19.01
CA VAL A 121 -0.49 9.70 -18.24
C VAL A 121 -0.83 9.77 -16.77
N TYR A 122 -0.64 8.65 -16.09
CA TYR A 122 -0.87 8.55 -14.66
C TYR A 122 0.40 8.89 -13.89
N PRO A 123 0.32 9.60 -12.76
CA PRO A 123 1.47 10.12 -12.02
C PRO A 123 2.13 9.03 -11.17
N ILE A 124 2.41 7.88 -11.79
CA ILE A 124 3.09 6.76 -11.14
C ILE A 124 4.56 7.12 -10.99
N THR A 125 5.08 7.01 -9.77
CA THR A 125 6.47 7.35 -9.45
C THR A 125 7.40 6.16 -9.52
N HIS A 126 6.88 4.96 -9.25
CA HIS A 126 7.67 3.72 -9.26
C HIS A 126 6.84 2.54 -9.76
N LEU A 127 7.55 1.54 -10.29
CA LEU A 127 7.01 0.22 -10.59
C LEU A 127 7.76 -0.81 -9.74
N ALA A 128 7.02 -1.55 -8.91
CA ALA A 128 7.57 -2.70 -8.18
C ALA A 128 7.37 -3.97 -9.02
N HIS A 129 8.44 -4.58 -9.44
CA HIS A 129 8.42 -5.77 -10.28
C HIS A 129 8.39 -7.03 -9.41
N PRO A 130 7.48 -7.96 -9.67
CA PRO A 130 7.48 -9.26 -8.99
C PRO A 130 8.71 -10.09 -9.39
N ALA A 131 8.96 -11.17 -8.64
CA ALA A 131 10.04 -12.10 -8.96
C ALA A 131 9.90 -12.67 -10.38
N PRO A 132 11.00 -13.02 -11.07
CA PRO A 132 10.96 -13.50 -12.45
C PRO A 132 10.03 -14.70 -12.68
N ALA A 133 9.96 -15.64 -11.74
CA ALA A 133 9.03 -16.77 -11.80
C ALA A 133 7.56 -16.32 -11.77
N ALA A 134 7.22 -15.33 -10.95
CA ALA A 134 5.87 -14.78 -10.90
C ALA A 134 5.55 -13.97 -12.18
N GLN A 135 6.52 -13.26 -12.75
CA GLN A 135 6.35 -12.58 -14.04
C GLN A 135 6.09 -13.58 -15.18
N ALA A 136 6.82 -14.69 -15.21
CA ALA A 136 6.59 -15.78 -16.18
C ALA A 136 5.19 -16.40 -16.02
N ALA A 137 4.63 -16.41 -14.80
CA ALA A 137 3.26 -16.83 -14.50
C ALA A 137 2.21 -15.74 -14.78
N GLY A 138 2.60 -14.60 -15.36
CA GLY A 138 1.70 -13.52 -15.75
C GLY A 138 1.50 -12.41 -14.71
N ALA A 139 2.22 -12.44 -13.59
CA ALA A 139 2.16 -11.35 -12.61
C ALA A 139 2.68 -10.04 -13.23
N ARG A 140 1.97 -8.96 -12.97
CA ARG A 140 2.28 -7.62 -13.50
C ARG A 140 2.99 -6.78 -12.45
N PRO A 141 3.80 -5.78 -12.86
CA PRO A 141 4.33 -4.80 -11.94
C PRO A 141 3.23 -4.06 -11.18
N VAL A 142 3.49 -3.75 -9.93
CA VAL A 142 2.60 -2.93 -9.10
C VAL A 142 2.97 -1.46 -9.31
N ALA A 143 1.97 -0.66 -9.70
CA ALA A 143 2.11 0.77 -9.85
C ALA A 143 2.04 1.47 -8.49
N ILE A 144 2.99 2.36 -8.22
CA ILE A 144 3.14 3.03 -6.93
C ILE A 144 3.26 4.53 -7.15
N VAL A 145 2.48 5.28 -6.39
CA VAL A 145 2.61 6.73 -6.26
C VAL A 145 3.13 7.02 -4.86
N VAL A 146 4.31 7.62 -4.77
CA VAL A 146 4.90 8.04 -3.50
C VAL A 146 4.73 9.55 -3.36
N ALA A 147 3.84 9.95 -2.47
CA ALA A 147 3.71 11.34 -2.04
C ALA A 147 4.65 11.62 -0.85
N PRO A 148 5.06 12.88 -0.63
CA PRO A 148 5.75 13.27 0.59
C PRO A 148 4.89 12.94 1.81
N HIS A 149 5.52 12.55 2.92
CA HIS A 149 4.79 12.21 4.16
C HIS A 149 3.92 13.34 4.72
N ASN A 150 4.27 14.58 4.39
CA ASN A 150 3.53 15.79 4.80
C ASN A 150 2.50 16.27 3.78
N GLN A 151 2.26 15.51 2.70
CA GLN A 151 1.19 15.78 1.73
C GLN A 151 -0.10 15.14 2.22
N GLY A 152 -1.16 15.93 2.39
CA GLY A 152 -2.50 15.39 2.65
C GLY A 152 -3.03 14.61 1.44
N LEU A 153 -3.63 13.46 1.68
CA LEU A 153 -4.15 12.61 0.58
C LEU A 153 -5.33 13.25 -0.16
N ASP A 154 -6.06 14.14 0.53
CA ASP A 154 -7.21 14.88 -0.02
C ASP A 154 -6.81 16.26 -0.57
N ASP A 155 -5.55 16.66 -0.39
CA ASP A 155 -5.05 17.94 -0.87
C ASP A 155 -4.69 17.84 -2.36
N PRO A 156 -5.30 18.67 -3.23
CA PRO A 156 -4.98 18.65 -4.65
C PRO A 156 -3.52 19.07 -4.87
N ASP A 157 -2.78 18.22 -5.59
CA ASP A 157 -1.42 18.52 -5.99
C ASP A 157 -1.25 18.21 -7.48
N PRO A 158 -0.89 19.21 -8.31
CA PRO A 158 -0.73 19.03 -9.76
C PRO A 158 0.31 17.98 -10.14
N ARG A 159 1.28 17.67 -9.26
CA ARG A 159 2.27 16.60 -9.49
C ARG A 159 1.64 15.21 -9.53
N PHE A 160 0.47 15.05 -8.88
CA PHE A 160 -0.28 13.79 -8.82
C PHE A 160 -1.57 13.82 -9.65
N ALA A 161 -1.76 14.86 -10.45
CA ALA A 161 -2.88 14.93 -11.37
C ALA A 161 -2.65 14.02 -12.60
N VAL A 162 -3.71 13.36 -13.05
CA VAL A 162 -3.70 12.63 -14.31
C VAL A 162 -3.64 13.63 -15.47
N GLN A 163 -2.65 13.50 -16.33
CA GLN A 163 -2.45 14.38 -17.48
C GLN A 163 -2.97 13.72 -18.76
N GLY A 164 -3.51 14.51 -19.68
CA GLY A 164 -3.75 14.05 -21.04
C GLY A 164 -2.42 13.75 -21.72
N SER A 165 -2.31 12.65 -22.46
CA SER A 165 -1.19 12.46 -23.38
C SER A 165 -1.38 13.49 -24.50
N GLY A 166 -0.55 14.53 -24.51
CA GLY A 166 -0.52 15.45 -25.65
C GLY A 166 -0.25 14.65 -26.92
N ALA A 167 -1.16 14.75 -27.89
CA ALA A 167 -0.95 14.29 -29.23
C ALA A 167 0.08 15.20 -29.92
#